data_817fb3c9edc23b63324803bb1278477e
#
_entry.id   817fb3c9edc23b63324803bb1278477e
#
_cell.length_a   1.000
_cell.length_b   1.000
_cell.length_c   1.000
_cell.angle_alpha   90.00
_cell.angle_beta   90.00
_cell.angle_gamma   90.00
#
_symmetry.space_group_name_H-M   'P 1'
#
loop_
_entity.id
_entity.type
_entity.pdbx_description
1 polymer ?
#
loop_
_entity_poly.entity_id
_entity_poly.type
_entity_poly.pdbx_seq_one_letter_code
_entity_poly.pdbx_strand_id
1 'polypeptide(L)'
;MDIHAAALGDWVPDFVRVSNRIAGIARDPTAAEISAHRGLLAANSLRVENLELFVHHVAPGAGLRGGLAANAEPGDEESSRDEDLRADLATIVLAAQTRSASPHRVHRIYRLLRPFTDGNGRCGRALWMWQVMRGTPEEIAELARLDLVDPRHPLNSDAVPHSTMM
;
A
#
# COMPACT_ATOMS: atom_id res chain seq x y z
N MET A 1 27.39 3.01 -4.41
CA MET A 1 26.81 1.71 -4.77
C MET A 1 25.64 1.47 -3.81
N ASP A 2 24.44 1.59 -4.34
CA ASP A 2 23.21 1.61 -3.52
C ASP A 2 22.89 0.19 -3.06
N ILE A 3 23.17 -0.13 -1.81
CA ILE A 3 22.96 -1.45 -1.19
C ILE A 3 21.46 -1.83 -1.26
N HIS A 4 20.56 -0.85 -1.33
CA HIS A 4 19.12 -1.09 -1.45
C HIS A 4 18.70 -1.65 -2.81
N ALA A 5 19.34 -1.26 -3.90
CA ALA A 5 19.00 -1.76 -5.24
C ALA A 5 19.43 -3.22 -5.45
N ALA A 6 20.53 -3.66 -4.85
CA ALA A 6 21.01 -5.03 -4.98
C ALA A 6 20.20 -6.03 -4.11
N ALA A 7 19.66 -5.60 -2.97
CA ALA A 7 18.86 -6.44 -2.09
C ALA A 7 17.42 -6.68 -2.62
N LEU A 8 16.91 -5.83 -3.53
CA LEU A 8 15.56 -5.93 -4.07
C LEU A 8 15.39 -6.99 -5.18
N GLY A 9 16.52 -7.53 -5.72
CA GLY A 9 16.48 -8.33 -6.95
C GLY A 9 15.69 -9.62 -6.84
N ASP A 10 15.84 -10.36 -5.76
CA ASP A 10 15.44 -11.77 -5.73
C ASP A 10 14.14 -12.06 -4.99
N TRP A 11 13.71 -11.23 -4.03
CA TRP A 11 12.52 -11.50 -3.21
C TRP A 11 11.26 -10.73 -3.63
N VAL A 12 11.37 -9.68 -4.46
CA VAL A 12 10.20 -8.88 -4.87
C VAL A 12 9.16 -9.71 -5.60
N PRO A 13 9.50 -10.59 -6.55
CA PRO A 13 8.49 -11.44 -7.20
C PRO A 13 7.73 -12.33 -6.21
N ASP A 14 8.39 -12.86 -5.19
CA ASP A 14 7.76 -13.69 -4.16
C ASP A 14 6.83 -12.86 -3.26
N PHE A 15 7.25 -11.66 -2.87
CA PHE A 15 6.39 -10.73 -2.15
C PHE A 15 5.13 -10.38 -2.95
N VAL A 16 5.27 -10.08 -4.25
CA VAL A 16 4.13 -9.78 -5.12
C VAL A 16 3.19 -10.98 -5.24
N ARG A 17 3.75 -12.19 -5.39
CA ARG A 17 2.96 -13.42 -5.44
C ARG A 17 2.14 -13.63 -4.16
N VAL A 18 2.76 -13.45 -2.99
CA VAL A 18 2.07 -13.54 -1.70
C VAL A 18 1.01 -12.46 -1.57
N SER A 19 1.35 -11.21 -1.90
CA SER A 19 0.42 -10.08 -1.86
C SER A 19 -0.79 -10.29 -2.78
N ASN A 20 -0.59 -10.86 -3.97
CA ASN A 20 -1.66 -11.21 -4.88
C ASN A 20 -2.55 -12.32 -4.31
N ARG A 21 -1.99 -13.38 -3.72
CA ARG A 21 -2.75 -14.46 -3.08
C ARG A 21 -3.64 -13.96 -1.95
N ILE A 22 -3.13 -13.06 -1.10
CA ILE A 22 -3.93 -12.41 -0.05
C ILE A 22 -5.10 -11.62 -0.65
N ALA A 23 -4.91 -11.03 -1.82
CA ALA A 23 -5.95 -10.32 -2.57
C ALA A 23 -6.89 -11.27 -3.38
N GLY A 24 -6.76 -12.59 -3.24
CA GLY A 24 -7.56 -13.58 -3.98
C GLY A 24 -7.12 -13.83 -5.42
N ILE A 25 -5.93 -13.36 -5.81
CA ILE A 25 -5.37 -13.51 -7.16
C ILE A 25 -4.42 -14.73 -7.17
N ALA A 26 -4.85 -15.83 -7.79
CA ALA A 26 -4.11 -17.10 -7.77
C ALA A 26 -3.03 -17.21 -8.85
N ARG A 27 -3.08 -16.39 -9.90
CA ARG A 27 -2.10 -16.40 -10.99
C ARG A 27 -0.74 -15.89 -10.53
N ASP A 28 0.28 -16.22 -11.29
CA ASP A 28 1.61 -15.63 -11.10
C ASP A 28 1.61 -14.11 -11.33
N PRO A 29 2.51 -13.38 -10.64
CA PRO A 29 2.68 -11.96 -10.86
C PRO A 29 3.07 -11.64 -12.30
N THR A 30 2.48 -10.59 -12.85
CA THR A 30 2.90 -10.04 -14.14
C THR A 30 4.19 -9.24 -14.03
N ALA A 31 4.88 -9.08 -15.15
CA ALA A 31 6.06 -8.21 -15.21
C ALA A 31 5.73 -6.76 -14.81
N ALA A 32 4.54 -6.27 -15.17
CA ALA A 32 4.08 -4.93 -14.80
C ALA A 32 3.89 -4.79 -13.29
N GLU A 33 3.28 -5.78 -12.61
CA GLU A 33 3.12 -5.79 -11.16
C GLU A 33 4.47 -5.81 -10.43
N ILE A 34 5.40 -6.64 -10.87
CA ILE A 34 6.76 -6.71 -10.30
C ILE A 34 7.49 -5.38 -10.50
N SER A 35 7.43 -4.81 -11.71
CA SER A 35 8.04 -3.52 -12.02
C SER A 35 7.46 -2.38 -11.18
N ALA A 36 6.15 -2.35 -11.00
CA ALA A 36 5.47 -1.36 -10.16
C ALA A 36 5.94 -1.44 -8.69
N HIS A 37 6.05 -2.65 -8.14
CA HIS A 37 6.56 -2.83 -6.78
C HIS A 37 8.02 -2.39 -6.66
N ARG A 38 8.89 -2.77 -7.61
CA ARG A 38 10.29 -2.33 -7.61
C ARG A 38 10.39 -0.81 -7.68
N GLY A 39 9.61 -0.17 -8.54
CA GLY A 39 9.58 1.29 -8.68
C GLY A 39 9.14 1.99 -7.39
N LEU A 40 8.05 1.51 -6.76
CA LEU A 40 7.59 2.06 -5.50
C LEU A 40 8.62 1.87 -4.38
N LEU A 41 9.15 0.66 -4.22
CA LEU A 41 10.10 0.32 -3.17
C LEU A 41 11.44 1.05 -3.31
N ALA A 42 11.86 1.35 -4.54
CA ALA A 42 13.09 2.10 -4.82
C ALA A 42 12.93 3.62 -4.66
N ALA A 43 11.71 4.14 -4.59
CA ALA A 43 11.48 5.58 -4.49
C ALA A 43 12.04 6.14 -3.17
N ASN A 44 12.88 7.17 -3.24
CA ASN A 44 13.45 7.82 -2.04
C ASN A 44 12.40 8.57 -1.21
N SER A 45 11.38 9.09 -1.86
CA SER A 45 10.23 9.73 -1.25
C SER A 45 8.96 9.31 -1.96
N LEU A 46 7.85 9.29 -1.25
CA LEU A 46 6.54 8.99 -1.80
C LEU A 46 5.65 10.22 -1.80
N ARG A 47 4.78 10.27 -2.78
CA ARG A 47 3.64 11.19 -2.88
C ARG A 47 2.40 10.37 -3.22
N VAL A 48 1.23 10.98 -3.15
CA VAL A 48 -0.03 10.34 -3.52
C VAL A 48 0.03 9.80 -4.96
N GLU A 49 0.63 10.56 -5.88
CA GLU A 49 0.80 10.18 -7.29
C GLU A 49 1.59 8.88 -7.48
N ASN A 50 2.54 8.58 -6.60
CA ASN A 50 3.27 7.31 -6.65
C ASN A 50 2.34 6.13 -6.33
N LEU A 51 1.42 6.31 -5.38
CA LEU A 51 0.43 5.29 -5.04
C LEU A 51 -0.63 5.15 -6.13
N GLU A 52 -1.07 6.25 -6.74
CA GLU A 52 -2.00 6.23 -7.89
C GLU A 52 -1.38 5.45 -9.06
N LEU A 53 -0.13 5.76 -9.41
CA LEU A 53 0.59 5.06 -10.48
C LEU A 53 0.77 3.58 -10.15
N PHE A 54 1.14 3.26 -8.91
CA PHE A 54 1.25 1.88 -8.45
C PHE A 54 -0.06 1.13 -8.62
N VAL A 55 -1.17 1.69 -8.13
CA VAL A 55 -2.50 1.08 -8.22
C VAL A 55 -2.93 0.89 -9.68
N HIS A 56 -2.63 1.86 -10.56
CA HIS A 56 -2.91 1.72 -11.98
C HIS A 56 -2.27 0.46 -12.60
N HIS A 57 -1.08 0.07 -12.15
CA HIS A 57 -0.39 -1.12 -12.65
C HIS A 57 -0.87 -2.43 -11.99
N VAL A 58 -1.19 -2.42 -10.70
CA VAL A 58 -1.59 -3.64 -9.99
C VAL A 58 -3.09 -3.92 -10.08
N ALA A 59 -3.90 -2.90 -10.29
CA ALA A 59 -5.35 -2.97 -10.47
C ALA A 59 -5.79 -2.04 -11.61
N PRO A 60 -5.57 -2.46 -12.88
CA PRO A 60 -5.92 -1.64 -14.04
C PRO A 60 -7.39 -1.22 -14.02
N GLY A 61 -7.64 0.07 -14.23
CA GLY A 61 -8.98 0.67 -14.16
C GLY A 61 -9.38 1.17 -12.76
N ALA A 62 -8.60 0.87 -11.71
CA ALA A 62 -8.83 1.47 -10.41
C ALA A 62 -8.29 2.90 -10.34
N GLY A 63 -8.98 3.74 -9.58
CA GLY A 63 -8.59 5.12 -9.30
C GLY A 63 -8.97 5.52 -7.88
N LEU A 64 -8.65 6.73 -7.49
CA LEU A 64 -9.13 7.28 -6.22
C LEU A 64 -10.65 7.23 -6.17
N ARG A 65 -11.20 6.86 -5.02
CA ARG A 65 -12.66 6.85 -4.84
C ARG A 65 -13.17 8.27 -4.93
N GLY A 66 -14.27 8.46 -5.68
CA GLY A 66 -14.86 9.75 -5.96
C GLY A 66 -14.37 10.41 -7.25
N GLY A 67 -13.18 10.08 -7.74
CA GLY A 67 -12.61 10.66 -8.96
C GLY A 67 -13.25 10.22 -10.29
N LEU A 68 -14.39 9.52 -10.25
CA LEU A 68 -15.08 9.03 -11.45
C LEU A 68 -16.14 9.98 -12.01
N ALA A 69 -16.40 11.10 -11.36
CA ALA A 69 -17.31 12.11 -11.92
C ALA A 69 -16.55 13.03 -12.91
N ALA A 70 -16.15 12.47 -14.05
CA ALA A 70 -15.62 13.27 -15.17
C ALA A 70 -16.59 14.34 -15.68
N ASN A 71 -17.77 14.49 -15.07
CA ASN A 71 -18.82 15.45 -15.39
C ASN A 71 -19.35 16.18 -14.14
N ALA A 72 -18.64 16.15 -13.00
CA ALA A 72 -19.07 16.91 -11.82
C ALA A 72 -18.83 18.40 -12.05
N GLU A 73 -19.86 19.20 -11.85
CA GLU A 73 -19.77 20.66 -11.87
C GLU A 73 -18.93 21.15 -10.67
N PRO A 74 -18.13 22.22 -10.84
CA PRO A 74 -17.35 22.78 -9.73
C PRO A 74 -18.26 23.24 -8.61
N GLY A 75 -18.16 22.60 -7.43
CA GLY A 75 -18.93 22.95 -6.24
C GLY A 75 -19.80 21.83 -5.67
N ASP A 76 -19.80 20.65 -6.27
CA ASP A 76 -20.53 19.50 -5.72
C ASP A 76 -19.87 18.96 -4.44
N GLU A 77 -20.69 18.49 -3.49
CA GLU A 77 -20.24 17.86 -2.25
C GLU A 77 -19.30 16.66 -2.49
N GLU A 78 -19.38 16.04 -3.65
CA GLU A 78 -18.55 14.92 -4.07
C GLU A 78 -17.11 15.36 -4.36
N SER A 79 -16.91 16.52 -5.02
CA SER A 79 -15.59 17.11 -5.26
C SER A 79 -14.87 17.45 -3.95
N SER A 80 -15.60 17.95 -2.96
CA SER A 80 -15.07 18.25 -1.62
C SER A 80 -14.59 16.98 -0.89
N ARG A 81 -15.35 15.87 -1.00
CA ARG A 81 -14.98 14.58 -0.41
C ARG A 81 -13.73 13.96 -1.06
N ASP A 82 -13.51 14.21 -2.34
CA ASP A 82 -12.34 13.73 -3.07
C ASP A 82 -11.08 14.48 -2.65
N GLU A 83 -11.18 15.80 -2.45
CA GLU A 83 -10.09 16.60 -1.93
C GLU A 83 -9.71 16.17 -0.50
N ASP A 84 -10.71 15.90 0.34
CA ASP A 84 -10.50 15.41 1.71
C ASP A 84 -9.83 14.03 1.70
N LEU A 85 -10.27 13.11 0.85
CA LEU A 85 -9.69 11.77 0.71
C LEU A 85 -8.23 11.85 0.25
N ARG A 86 -7.94 12.72 -0.70
CA ARG A 86 -6.57 12.92 -1.21
C ARG A 86 -5.68 13.54 -0.12
N ALA A 87 -6.20 14.50 0.65
CA ALA A 87 -5.49 15.11 1.79
C ALA A 87 -5.22 14.09 2.89
N ASP A 88 -6.19 13.23 3.22
CA ASP A 88 -6.03 12.14 4.19
C ASP A 88 -4.96 11.15 3.73
N LEU A 89 -4.98 10.76 2.46
CA LEU A 89 -3.96 9.89 1.89
C LEU A 89 -2.56 10.53 1.92
N ALA A 90 -2.47 11.83 1.62
CA ALA A 90 -1.22 12.58 1.70
C ALA A 90 -0.67 12.61 3.14
N THR A 91 -1.55 12.75 4.13
CA THR A 91 -1.18 12.69 5.56
C THR A 91 -0.62 11.32 5.94
N ILE A 92 -1.22 10.23 5.45
CA ILE A 92 -0.72 8.85 5.68
C ILE A 92 0.67 8.68 5.04
N VAL A 93 0.84 9.13 3.80
CA VAL A 93 2.14 9.06 3.09
C VAL A 93 3.20 9.87 3.84
N LEU A 94 2.87 11.06 4.31
CA LEU A 94 3.79 11.89 5.12
C LEU A 94 4.17 11.18 6.43
N ALA A 95 3.21 10.58 7.12
CA ALA A 95 3.48 9.82 8.34
C ALA A 95 4.41 8.62 8.09
N ALA A 96 4.27 7.95 6.95
CA ALA A 96 5.17 6.89 6.54
C ALA A 96 6.60 7.42 6.28
N GLN A 97 6.73 8.54 5.56
CA GLN A 97 8.03 9.13 5.22
C GLN A 97 8.78 9.67 6.42
N THR A 98 8.10 10.40 7.29
CA THR A 98 8.69 11.00 8.49
C THR A 98 8.86 9.99 9.62
N ARG A 99 8.34 8.76 9.44
CA ARG A 99 8.31 7.71 10.48
C ARG A 99 7.64 8.18 11.78
N SER A 100 6.74 9.16 11.68
CA SER A 100 5.94 9.65 12.82
C SER A 100 4.90 8.62 13.29
N ALA A 101 4.66 7.59 12.51
CA ALA A 101 3.87 6.41 12.86
C ALA A 101 4.60 5.13 12.43
N SER A 102 4.43 4.05 13.20
CA SER A 102 5.00 2.74 12.87
C SER A 102 4.40 2.18 11.57
N PRO A 103 5.14 1.29 10.85
CA PRO A 103 4.63 0.67 9.63
C PRO A 103 3.26 -0.01 9.83
N HIS A 104 3.05 -0.70 10.94
CA HIS A 104 1.76 -1.34 11.24
C HIS A 104 0.62 -0.32 11.43
N ARG A 105 0.91 0.81 12.10
CA ARG A 105 -0.08 1.88 12.29
C ARG A 105 -0.44 2.54 10.96
N VAL A 106 0.55 2.85 10.13
CA VAL A 106 0.35 3.41 8.79
C VAL A 106 -0.51 2.46 7.95
N HIS A 107 -0.16 1.19 7.89
CA HIS A 107 -0.91 0.18 7.15
C HIS A 107 -2.35 0.06 7.64
N ARG A 108 -2.57 0.06 8.97
CA ARG A 108 -3.91 0.00 9.56
C ARG A 108 -4.77 1.19 9.16
N ILE A 109 -4.25 2.42 9.26
CA ILE A 109 -4.99 3.64 8.89
C ILE A 109 -5.27 3.64 7.39
N TYR A 110 -4.29 3.26 6.57
CA TYR A 110 -4.47 3.13 5.12
C TYR A 110 -5.60 2.14 4.77
N ARG A 111 -5.65 0.99 5.43
CA ARG A 111 -6.72 0.00 5.22
C ARG A 111 -8.10 0.51 5.60
N LEU A 112 -8.20 1.31 6.65
CA LEU A 112 -9.47 1.95 7.05
C LEU A 112 -9.91 3.00 6.04
N LEU A 113 -8.97 3.79 5.51
CA LEU A 113 -9.25 4.81 4.51
C LEU A 113 -9.74 4.21 3.19
N ARG A 114 -9.13 3.11 2.73
CA ARG A 114 -9.43 2.45 1.43
C ARG A 114 -9.53 3.47 0.28
N PRO A 115 -8.45 4.18 -0.05
CA PRO A 115 -8.55 5.36 -0.90
C PRO A 115 -8.89 5.06 -2.36
N PHE A 116 -8.68 3.83 -2.83
CA PHE A 116 -8.89 3.44 -4.22
C PHE A 116 -10.13 2.55 -4.39
N THR A 117 -10.66 2.50 -5.60
CA THR A 117 -11.80 1.64 -5.95
C THR A 117 -11.44 0.16 -5.93
N ASP A 118 -10.17 -0.18 -6.20
CA ASP A 118 -9.58 -1.52 -6.07
C ASP A 118 -8.08 -1.42 -5.77
N GLY A 119 -7.43 -2.55 -5.47
CA GLY A 119 -5.98 -2.62 -5.23
C GLY A 119 -5.53 -2.11 -3.86
N ASN A 120 -6.44 -1.71 -2.97
CA ASN A 120 -6.09 -1.14 -1.67
C ASN A 120 -5.22 -2.07 -0.81
N GLY A 121 -5.53 -3.37 -0.77
CA GLY A 121 -4.75 -4.33 0.01
C GLY A 121 -3.32 -4.46 -0.50
N ARG A 122 -3.13 -4.55 -1.82
CA ARG A 122 -1.80 -4.64 -2.45
C ARG A 122 -0.99 -3.36 -2.25
N CYS A 123 -1.63 -2.21 -2.44
CA CYS A 123 -1.00 -0.90 -2.23
C CYS A 123 -0.62 -0.67 -0.75
N GLY A 124 -1.51 -1.01 0.18
CA GLY A 124 -1.23 -0.89 1.62
C GLY A 124 -0.04 -1.76 2.06
N ARG A 125 0.06 -3.01 1.55
CA ARG A 125 1.22 -3.88 1.83
C ARG A 125 2.51 -3.36 1.19
N ALA A 126 2.44 -2.80 -0.01
CA ALA A 126 3.59 -2.20 -0.66
C ALA A 126 4.09 -0.94 0.09
N LEU A 127 3.18 -0.09 0.57
CA LEU A 127 3.50 1.07 1.41
C LEU A 127 4.12 0.64 2.74
N TRP A 128 3.57 -0.39 3.39
CA TRP A 128 4.14 -0.97 4.60
C TRP A 128 5.57 -1.47 4.37
N MET A 129 5.79 -2.23 3.31
CA MET A 129 7.11 -2.74 2.93
C MET A 129 8.09 -1.59 2.64
N TRP A 130 7.65 -0.57 1.91
CA TRP A 130 8.45 0.62 1.63
C TRP A 130 8.95 1.28 2.92
N GLN A 131 8.08 1.40 3.92
CA GLN A 131 8.44 2.00 5.21
C GLN A 131 9.38 1.11 6.03
N VAL A 132 9.13 -0.20 6.07
CA VAL A 132 9.98 -1.15 6.80
C VAL A 132 11.39 -1.18 6.23
N MET A 133 11.55 -1.21 4.91
CA MET A 133 12.87 -1.21 4.26
C MET A 133 13.72 0.04 4.56
N ARG A 134 13.11 1.10 5.06
CA ARG A 134 13.78 2.33 5.52
C ARG A 134 13.95 2.37 7.03
N GLY A 135 13.66 1.27 7.67
CA GLY A 135 13.85 1.06 9.08
C GLY A 135 15.28 0.75 9.49
N THR A 136 15.42 0.38 10.73
CA THR A 136 16.70 -0.11 11.25
C THR A 136 17.02 -1.51 10.71
N PRO A 137 18.29 -1.95 10.75
CA PRO A 137 18.65 -3.32 10.39
C PRO A 137 17.86 -4.38 11.20
N GLU A 138 17.51 -4.08 12.44
CA GLU A 138 16.73 -4.96 13.31
C GLU A 138 15.29 -5.10 12.82
N GLU A 139 14.65 -4.00 12.44
CA GLU A 139 13.30 -4.00 11.85
C GLU A 139 13.27 -4.80 10.53
N ILE A 140 14.30 -4.63 9.70
CA ILE A 140 14.44 -5.38 8.44
C ILE A 140 14.67 -6.88 8.72
N ALA A 141 15.49 -7.22 9.71
CA ALA A 141 15.74 -8.60 10.11
C ALA A 141 14.49 -9.27 10.70
N GLU A 142 13.69 -8.54 11.45
CA GLU A 142 12.40 -9.03 11.97
C GLU A 142 11.44 -9.32 10.81
N LEU A 143 11.39 -8.45 9.79
CA LEU A 143 10.60 -8.69 8.60
C LEU A 143 10.94 -10.02 7.91
N ALA A 144 12.22 -10.35 7.81
CA ALA A 144 12.67 -11.59 7.19
C ALA A 144 12.22 -12.86 7.95
N ARG A 145 11.78 -12.72 9.21
CA ARG A 145 11.25 -13.81 10.05
C ARG A 145 9.72 -13.90 9.99
N LEU A 146 9.05 -12.88 9.44
CA LEU A 146 7.60 -12.87 9.38
C LEU A 146 7.12 -13.73 8.19
N ASP A 147 6.31 -14.72 8.49
CA ASP A 147 5.56 -15.43 7.46
C ASP A 147 4.37 -14.57 7.02
N LEU A 148 4.54 -13.87 5.90
CA LEU A 148 3.49 -13.03 5.31
C LEU A 148 2.25 -13.85 4.90
N VAL A 149 2.37 -15.17 4.82
CA VAL A 149 1.26 -16.08 4.48
C VAL A 149 0.45 -16.46 5.72
N ASP A 150 0.99 -16.29 6.94
CA ASP A 150 0.25 -16.59 8.16
C ASP A 150 -1.03 -15.74 8.22
N PRO A 151 -2.24 -16.36 8.27
CA PRO A 151 -3.50 -15.61 8.38
C PRO A 151 -3.57 -14.70 9.60
N ARG A 152 -2.77 -14.99 10.64
CA ARG A 152 -2.69 -14.18 11.86
C ARG A 152 -1.76 -12.99 11.71
N HIS A 153 -0.99 -12.93 10.60
CA HIS A 153 -0.11 -11.78 10.35
C HIS A 153 -0.95 -10.50 10.28
N PRO A 154 -0.52 -9.39 10.94
CA PRO A 154 -1.28 -8.14 10.97
C PRO A 154 -1.65 -7.57 9.60
N LEU A 155 -0.88 -7.91 8.56
CA LEU A 155 -1.15 -7.51 7.18
C LEU A 155 -2.25 -8.33 6.50
N ASN A 156 -2.62 -9.50 7.06
CA ASN A 156 -3.61 -10.43 6.52
C ASN A 156 -4.93 -10.38 7.26
N SER A 157 -4.94 -9.79 8.46
CA SER A 157 -6.12 -9.71 9.29
C SER A 157 -7.15 -8.76 8.67
N ASP A 158 -8.15 -9.32 7.99
CA ASP A 158 -9.40 -8.64 7.64
C ASP A 158 -10.34 -8.53 8.86
N ALA A 159 -9.90 -9.00 10.01
CA ALA A 159 -10.65 -8.92 11.23
C ALA A 159 -10.76 -7.45 11.67
N VAL A 160 -11.81 -6.78 11.23
CA VAL A 160 -12.41 -5.72 12.01
C VAL A 160 -12.76 -6.37 13.36
N PRO A 161 -12.18 -5.92 14.49
CA PRO A 161 -12.66 -6.41 15.76
C PRO A 161 -14.14 -6.02 15.83
N HIS A 162 -15.02 -7.00 15.76
CA HIS A 162 -16.39 -6.82 16.17
C HIS A 162 -16.30 -6.37 17.63
N SER A 163 -16.50 -5.07 17.83
CA SER A 163 -16.72 -4.51 19.15
C SER A 163 -17.92 -5.23 19.74
N THR A 164 -17.65 -6.18 20.60
CA THR A 164 -18.68 -6.76 21.48
C THR A 164 -19.13 -5.62 22.37
N MET A 165 -20.19 -4.94 21.97
CA MET A 165 -20.97 -4.13 22.90
C MET A 165 -21.65 -5.12 23.85
N MET A 166 -21.17 -5.15 25.09
CA MET A 166 -22.00 -5.43 26.26
C MET A 166 -22.31 -4.12 26.94
#